data_7734ef8ebcaf02204546a82ca198eaf7
#
_entry.id   7734ef8ebcaf02204546a82ca198eaf7
#
_cell.length_a   1.000
_cell.length_b   1.000
_cell.length_c   1.000
_cell.angle_alpha   90.00
_cell.angle_beta   90.00
_cell.angle_gamma   90.00
#
_symmetry.space_group_name_H-M   'P 1'
#
loop_
_entity.id
_entity.type
_entity.pdbx_description
1 polymer ?
#
loop_
_entity_poly.entity_id
_entity_poly.type
_entity_poly.pdbx_seq_one_letter_code
_entity_poly.pdbx_strand_id
1 'polypeptide(L)'
;MKSFSSALIFFFLLGNNCLFAQVKFSAATDISLLHNFDPQQKFTVAGLTILPQWHLDEKNTVYAWLNFHWKGKYENTLIATANSPTTQPQTISFSNQSEMKLKQISFGFKRYLIGSFNSLEKFNLYAAGGFGVMLGNASNTFSTNIDTALYTIQYNVVHGAGDFKRLTFDITGGVEFPISYEIYIYSEMRMYIPTTDYPSKYLLNNSHAPFLCGINLGLRILFDTDP
;
A
#
# COMPACT_ATOMS: atom_id res chain seq x y z
N MET A 1 18.26 24.22 -22.89
CA MET A 1 18.62 23.52 -21.64
C MET A 1 19.24 24.39 -20.53
N LYS A 2 19.03 25.71 -20.48
CA LYS A 2 19.63 26.61 -19.46
C LYS A 2 18.66 27.16 -18.41
N SER A 3 17.35 26.82 -18.45
CA SER A 3 16.37 27.37 -17.50
C SER A 3 16.06 26.46 -16.29
N PHE A 4 16.42 25.18 -16.32
CA PHE A 4 16.14 24.24 -15.23
C PHE A 4 17.08 24.40 -14.03
N SER A 5 18.34 24.83 -14.28
CA SER A 5 19.31 25.04 -13.18
C SER A 5 18.96 26.24 -12.28
N SER A 6 18.33 27.29 -12.83
CA SER A 6 18.00 28.49 -12.05
C SER A 6 16.82 28.27 -11.10
N ALA A 7 15.85 27.43 -11.47
CA ALA A 7 14.72 27.10 -10.59
C ALA A 7 15.15 26.24 -9.40
N LEU A 8 16.11 25.34 -9.59
CA LEU A 8 16.63 24.47 -8.52
C LEU A 8 17.42 25.28 -7.49
N ILE A 9 18.21 26.28 -7.95
CA ILE A 9 18.98 27.17 -7.06
C ILE A 9 18.04 28.10 -6.28
N PHE A 10 16.95 28.57 -6.88
CA PHE A 10 15.95 29.40 -6.20
C PHE A 10 15.21 28.63 -5.10
N PHE A 11 14.94 27.34 -5.31
CA PHE A 11 14.34 26.46 -4.30
C PHE A 11 15.30 26.20 -3.12
N PHE A 12 16.60 26.11 -3.38
CA PHE A 12 17.63 25.94 -2.33
C PHE A 12 17.87 27.23 -1.54
N LEU A 13 17.73 28.42 -2.14
CA LEU A 13 17.91 29.71 -1.49
C LEU A 13 16.70 30.13 -0.63
N LEU A 14 15.49 29.68 -0.96
CA LEU A 14 14.30 29.91 -0.13
C LEU A 14 14.30 29.01 1.13
N GLY A 15 15.04 27.91 1.12
CA GLY A 15 15.16 26.98 2.26
C GLY A 15 15.97 27.54 3.45
N ASN A 16 16.78 28.59 3.24
CA ASN A 16 17.70 29.09 4.28
C ASN A 16 17.12 30.16 5.21
N ASN A 17 15.89 30.62 5.00
CA ASN A 17 15.22 31.59 5.87
C ASN A 17 14.02 31.03 6.65
N CYS A 18 13.72 29.72 6.54
CA CYS A 18 12.88 29.08 7.54
C CYS A 18 13.68 29.03 8.84
N LEU A 19 13.31 29.86 9.80
CA LEU A 19 13.60 29.64 11.21
C LEU A 19 13.56 28.13 11.44
N PHE A 20 14.65 27.53 11.90
CA PHE A 20 14.69 26.15 12.36
C PHE A 20 13.75 26.05 13.57
N ALA A 21 12.44 26.01 13.32
CA ALA A 21 11.53 25.35 14.24
C ALA A 21 12.11 23.94 14.34
N GLN A 22 12.53 23.54 15.51
CA GLN A 22 13.05 22.18 15.75
C GLN A 22 11.98 21.19 15.28
N VAL A 23 12.18 20.63 14.09
CA VAL A 23 11.27 19.63 13.53
C VAL A 23 11.48 18.38 14.36
N LYS A 24 10.54 18.13 15.27
CA LYS A 24 10.57 16.92 16.09
C LYS A 24 10.34 15.70 15.20
N PHE A 25 11.02 14.62 15.49
CA PHE A 25 11.01 13.41 14.70
C PHE A 25 10.49 12.23 15.52
N SER A 26 9.73 11.35 14.90
CA SER A 26 9.40 10.05 15.47
C SER A 26 9.52 8.94 14.43
N ALA A 27 9.77 7.73 14.88
CA ALA A 27 9.74 6.54 14.08
C ALA A 27 8.71 5.57 14.65
N ALA A 28 7.96 4.94 13.77
CA ALA A 28 6.99 3.94 14.16
C ALA A 28 7.16 2.66 13.35
N THR A 29 6.73 1.56 13.94
CA THR A 29 6.63 0.26 13.28
C THR A 29 5.36 -0.44 13.71
N ASP A 30 4.75 -1.18 12.80
CA ASP A 30 3.53 -1.93 13.08
C ASP A 30 3.54 -3.32 12.45
N ILE A 31 2.71 -4.17 13.00
CA ILE A 31 2.23 -5.39 12.37
C ILE A 31 0.87 -5.06 11.75
N SER A 32 0.68 -5.42 10.49
CA SER A 32 -0.55 -5.19 9.76
C SER A 32 -1.24 -6.50 9.37
N LEU A 33 -2.56 -6.49 9.36
CA LEU A 33 -3.39 -7.51 8.73
C LEU A 33 -4.13 -6.85 7.57
N LEU A 34 -3.74 -7.17 6.36
CA LEU A 34 -4.25 -6.60 5.12
C LEU A 34 -5.26 -7.53 4.47
N HIS A 35 -6.38 -7.00 4.03
CA HIS A 35 -7.40 -7.71 3.26
C HIS A 35 -7.57 -7.08 1.87
N ASN A 36 -7.57 -7.92 0.83
CA ASN A 36 -7.95 -7.52 -0.52
C ASN A 36 -9.44 -7.81 -0.73
N PHE A 37 -10.20 -6.76 -1.05
CA PHE A 37 -11.65 -6.83 -1.24
C PHE A 37 -12.07 -7.17 -2.67
N ASP A 38 -11.12 -7.28 -3.61
CA ASP A 38 -11.45 -7.69 -4.97
C ASP A 38 -12.02 -9.11 -4.99
N PRO A 39 -13.24 -9.33 -5.51
CA PRO A 39 -13.88 -10.65 -5.48
C PRO A 39 -13.08 -11.76 -6.18
N GLN A 40 -12.35 -11.41 -7.24
CA GLN A 40 -11.54 -12.37 -8.00
C GLN A 40 -10.15 -12.60 -7.40
N GLN A 41 -9.70 -11.71 -6.50
CA GLN A 41 -8.35 -11.72 -5.94
C GLN A 41 -8.37 -11.60 -4.41
N LYS A 42 -9.39 -12.17 -3.77
CA LYS A 42 -9.65 -12.04 -2.35
C LYS A 42 -8.65 -12.84 -1.51
N PHE A 43 -7.93 -12.15 -0.63
CA PHE A 43 -7.02 -12.79 0.34
C PHE A 43 -6.86 -11.91 1.58
N THR A 44 -6.34 -12.52 2.65
CA THR A 44 -5.88 -11.82 3.85
C THR A 44 -4.43 -12.18 4.11
N VAL A 45 -3.61 -11.19 4.46
CA VAL A 45 -2.18 -11.39 4.66
C VAL A 45 -1.63 -10.46 5.73
N ALA A 46 -0.65 -10.94 6.49
CA ALA A 46 0.07 -10.11 7.44
C ALA A 46 1.20 -9.33 6.76
N GLY A 47 1.64 -8.26 7.41
CA GLY A 47 2.73 -7.41 6.95
C GLY A 47 3.38 -6.64 8.08
N LEU A 48 4.39 -5.86 7.71
CA LEU A 48 5.15 -4.96 8.59
C LEU A 48 5.27 -3.59 7.94
N THR A 49 5.21 -2.54 8.77
CA THR A 49 5.43 -1.15 8.31
C THR A 49 6.60 -0.54 9.06
N ILE A 50 7.35 0.31 8.35
CA ILE A 50 8.30 1.27 8.92
C ILE A 50 7.78 2.65 8.55
N LEU A 51 7.61 3.54 9.53
CA LEU A 51 6.92 4.81 9.41
C LEU A 51 7.71 5.94 10.10
N PRO A 52 8.69 6.57 9.44
CA PRO A 52 9.26 7.84 9.87
C PRO A 52 8.25 8.98 9.76
N GLN A 53 8.26 9.87 10.75
CA GLN A 53 7.34 10.99 10.89
C GLN A 53 8.09 12.25 11.30
N TRP A 54 7.77 13.37 10.66
CA TRP A 54 8.32 14.70 10.93
C TRP A 54 7.18 15.61 11.39
N HIS A 55 7.23 16.03 12.65
CA HIS A 55 6.20 16.85 13.27
C HIS A 55 6.44 18.32 12.95
N LEU A 56 5.55 18.92 12.16
CA LEU A 56 5.64 20.33 11.76
C LEU A 56 5.19 21.25 12.89
N ASP A 57 4.17 20.82 13.60
CA ASP A 57 3.62 21.46 14.81
C ASP A 57 2.94 20.40 15.68
N GLU A 58 2.29 20.80 16.76
CA GLU A 58 1.65 19.88 17.70
C GLU A 58 0.61 18.97 17.07
N LYS A 59 -0.05 19.40 15.99
CA LYS A 59 -1.15 18.67 15.35
C LYS A 59 -0.83 18.12 13.96
N ASN A 60 0.20 18.64 13.32
CA ASN A 60 0.47 18.39 11.92
C ASN A 60 1.80 17.67 11.75
N THR A 61 1.77 16.59 10.99
CA THR A 61 2.92 15.68 10.78
C THR A 61 2.99 15.30 9.31
N VAL A 62 4.17 15.36 8.72
CA VAL A 62 4.48 14.73 7.44
C VAL A 62 5.04 13.34 7.73
N TYR A 63 4.69 12.37 6.92
CA TYR A 63 5.20 11.02 7.07
C TYR A 63 5.63 10.42 5.74
N ALA A 64 6.51 9.43 5.85
CA ALA A 64 6.73 8.45 4.81
C ALA A 64 6.52 7.06 5.41
N TRP A 65 6.01 6.11 4.64
CA TRP A 65 6.02 4.72 5.08
C TRP A 65 6.53 3.77 4.01
N LEU A 66 7.10 2.68 4.51
CA LEU A 66 7.49 1.50 3.77
C LEU A 66 6.71 0.33 4.35
N ASN A 67 5.84 -0.28 3.55
CA ASN A 67 5.04 -1.40 3.98
C ASN A 67 5.42 -2.64 3.17
N PHE A 68 5.55 -3.78 3.85
CA PHE A 68 5.91 -5.06 3.28
C PHE A 68 4.87 -6.10 3.71
N HIS A 69 4.14 -6.66 2.76
CA HIS A 69 3.20 -7.75 3.01
C HIS A 69 3.76 -9.07 2.51
N TRP A 70 3.49 -10.14 3.26
CA TRP A 70 3.83 -11.49 2.86
C TRP A 70 2.99 -11.94 1.66
N LYS A 71 3.04 -13.20 1.31
CA LYS A 71 2.28 -13.77 0.20
C LYS A 71 0.81 -13.97 0.57
N GLY A 72 -0.09 -13.20 -0.05
CA GLY A 72 -1.52 -13.49 -0.07
C GLY A 72 -1.81 -14.58 -1.09
N LYS A 73 -2.61 -15.59 -0.70
CA LYS A 73 -3.00 -16.72 -1.56
C LYS A 73 -4.49 -16.67 -1.82
N TYR A 74 -4.88 -16.98 -3.04
CA TYR A 74 -6.28 -17.12 -3.44
C TYR A 74 -6.40 -18.14 -4.58
N GLU A 75 -7.60 -18.69 -4.74
CA GLU A 75 -7.90 -19.69 -5.75
C GLU A 75 -9.19 -19.30 -6.49
N ASN A 76 -9.20 -19.56 -7.80
CA ASN A 76 -10.35 -19.30 -8.66
C ASN A 76 -10.54 -20.45 -9.64
N THR A 77 -11.79 -20.70 -9.98
CA THR A 77 -12.13 -21.53 -11.15
C THR A 77 -12.23 -20.63 -12.37
N LEU A 78 -11.45 -20.95 -13.39
CA LEU A 78 -11.42 -20.22 -14.66
C LEU A 78 -11.98 -21.10 -15.78
N ILE A 79 -12.43 -20.43 -16.84
CA ILE A 79 -12.93 -21.08 -18.05
C ILE A 79 -12.04 -20.65 -19.23
N ALA A 80 -11.59 -21.64 -19.99
CA ALA A 80 -10.99 -21.44 -21.30
C ALA A 80 -12.03 -21.80 -22.37
N THR A 81 -12.26 -20.90 -23.32
CA THR A 81 -13.24 -21.05 -24.42
C THR A 81 -12.50 -21.25 -25.73
N ALA A 82 -12.91 -22.23 -26.51
CA ALA A 82 -12.32 -22.53 -27.82
C ALA A 82 -12.45 -21.35 -28.78
N ASN A 83 -11.37 -21.06 -29.50
CA ASN A 83 -11.32 -19.98 -30.50
C ASN A 83 -12.01 -20.37 -31.82
N SER A 84 -12.31 -21.66 -32.01
CA SER A 84 -12.96 -22.17 -33.23
C SER A 84 -14.08 -23.15 -32.87
N PRO A 85 -15.20 -23.17 -33.64
CA PRO A 85 -16.28 -24.14 -33.46
C PRO A 85 -15.85 -25.58 -33.65
N THR A 86 -14.75 -25.83 -34.37
CA THR A 86 -14.20 -27.17 -34.64
C THR A 86 -13.30 -27.71 -33.52
N THR A 87 -12.86 -26.82 -32.60
CA THR A 87 -12.03 -27.20 -31.45
C THR A 87 -12.89 -27.89 -30.38
N GLN A 88 -12.49 -29.06 -29.92
CA GLN A 88 -13.18 -29.80 -28.86
C GLN A 88 -12.22 -30.08 -27.70
N PRO A 89 -12.70 -29.96 -26.46
CA PRO A 89 -14.03 -29.47 -26.03
C PRO A 89 -14.18 -27.94 -26.23
N GLN A 90 -15.42 -27.45 -26.36
CA GLN A 90 -15.69 -26.01 -26.56
C GLN A 90 -15.33 -25.16 -25.34
N THR A 91 -15.36 -25.75 -24.15
CA THR A 91 -14.97 -25.10 -22.88
C THR A 91 -14.19 -26.05 -21.99
N ILE A 92 -13.16 -25.51 -21.34
CA ILE A 92 -12.37 -26.21 -20.33
C ILE A 92 -12.46 -25.44 -19.04
N SER A 93 -12.95 -26.06 -17.97
CA SER A 93 -12.93 -25.47 -16.61
C SER A 93 -11.71 -26.01 -15.88
N PHE A 94 -10.96 -25.10 -15.24
CA PHE A 94 -9.73 -25.45 -14.51
C PHE A 94 -9.53 -24.52 -13.30
N SER A 95 -8.77 -24.99 -12.30
CA SER A 95 -8.41 -24.21 -11.12
C SER A 95 -7.15 -23.38 -11.39
N ASN A 96 -7.16 -22.15 -10.90
CA ASN A 96 -6.01 -21.26 -10.85
C ASN A 96 -5.65 -20.94 -9.41
N GLN A 97 -4.52 -21.42 -8.95
CA GLN A 97 -3.92 -21.04 -7.66
C GLN A 97 -3.01 -19.84 -7.86
N SER A 98 -3.30 -18.78 -7.13
CA SER A 98 -2.62 -17.49 -7.26
C SER A 98 -1.96 -17.06 -5.96
N GLU A 99 -0.81 -16.41 -6.08
CA GLU A 99 -0.12 -15.76 -4.97
C GLU A 99 0.15 -14.30 -5.34
N MET A 100 0.02 -13.39 -4.37
CA MET A 100 0.32 -11.97 -4.53
C MET A 100 1.19 -11.48 -3.37
N LYS A 101 2.32 -10.84 -3.70
CA LYS A 101 3.18 -10.10 -2.76
C LYS A 101 3.04 -8.62 -3.03
N LEU A 102 3.02 -7.83 -1.97
CA LEU A 102 2.86 -6.38 -2.07
C LEU A 102 3.92 -5.65 -1.26
N LYS A 103 4.43 -4.57 -1.82
CA LYS A 103 5.24 -3.57 -1.15
C LYS A 103 4.65 -2.21 -1.46
N GLN A 104 4.58 -1.33 -0.48
CA GLN A 104 4.03 0.02 -0.63
C GLN A 104 5.05 1.03 -0.12
N ILE A 105 5.24 2.09 -0.90
CA ILE A 105 5.99 3.28 -0.49
C ILE A 105 5.05 4.45 -0.62
N SER A 106 4.82 5.19 0.45
CA SER A 106 3.90 6.33 0.44
C SER A 106 4.46 7.50 1.22
N PHE A 107 4.00 8.69 0.84
CA PHE A 107 4.25 9.97 1.50
C PHE A 107 2.92 10.66 1.74
N GLY A 108 2.78 11.28 2.90
CA GLY A 108 1.52 11.90 3.22
C GLY A 108 1.58 12.84 4.42
N PHE A 109 0.39 13.25 4.81
CA PHE A 109 0.14 14.19 5.88
C PHE A 109 -0.81 13.57 6.90
N LYS A 110 -0.45 13.67 8.18
CA LYS A 110 -1.21 13.20 9.34
C LYS A 110 -1.60 14.42 10.19
N ARG A 111 -2.83 14.46 10.61
CA ARG A 111 -3.36 15.49 11.51
C ARG A 111 -3.98 14.87 12.74
N TYR A 112 -3.58 15.33 13.90
CA TYR A 112 -4.21 14.98 15.17
C TYR A 112 -5.50 15.78 15.33
N LEU A 113 -6.61 15.06 15.43
CA LEU A 113 -7.95 15.62 15.65
C LEU A 113 -8.19 15.85 17.14
N ILE A 114 -7.71 14.93 17.98
CA ILE A 114 -7.73 15.00 19.44
C ILE A 114 -6.31 14.74 19.92
N GLY A 115 -5.84 15.49 20.90
CA GLY A 115 -4.48 15.40 21.43
C GLY A 115 -3.44 16.02 20.48
N SER A 116 -2.20 15.59 20.60
CA SER A 116 -1.05 16.04 19.80
C SER A 116 0.01 14.94 19.70
N PHE A 117 1.04 15.13 18.85
CA PHE A 117 2.08 14.11 18.66
C PHE A 117 2.86 13.78 19.94
N ASN A 118 2.90 14.71 20.92
CA ASN A 118 3.61 14.59 22.19
C ASN A 118 2.67 14.62 23.42
N SER A 119 1.36 14.56 23.22
CA SER A 119 0.39 14.56 24.32
C SER A 119 0.51 13.29 25.16
N LEU A 120 0.53 13.48 26.48
CA LEU A 120 0.50 12.43 27.50
C LEU A 120 -0.92 12.20 28.05
N GLU A 121 -1.92 12.86 27.47
CA GLU A 121 -3.31 12.65 27.83
C GLU A 121 -3.80 11.25 27.43
N LYS A 122 -5.05 10.92 27.79
CA LYS A 122 -5.59 9.56 27.73
C LYS A 122 -5.46 8.88 26.36
N PHE A 123 -5.66 9.61 25.27
CA PHE A 123 -5.50 9.11 23.89
C PHE A 123 -5.41 10.25 22.90
N ASN A 124 -4.79 9.97 21.77
CA ASN A 124 -4.74 10.84 20.61
C ASN A 124 -5.54 10.21 19.46
N LEU A 125 -6.37 10.97 18.77
CA LEU A 125 -7.08 10.57 17.57
C LEU A 125 -6.50 11.31 16.38
N TYR A 126 -6.24 10.61 15.27
CA TYR A 126 -5.72 11.22 14.06
C TYR A 126 -6.33 10.66 12.78
N ALA A 127 -6.26 11.47 11.74
CA ALA A 127 -6.51 11.09 10.37
C ALA A 127 -5.26 11.41 9.53
N ALA A 128 -5.03 10.61 8.50
CA ALA A 128 -3.92 10.82 7.58
C ALA A 128 -4.35 10.50 6.15
N GLY A 129 -3.70 11.15 5.20
CA GLY A 129 -3.86 10.87 3.78
C GLY A 129 -2.57 11.09 3.03
N GLY A 130 -2.37 10.34 1.97
CA GLY A 130 -1.14 10.38 1.20
C GLY A 130 -1.26 9.75 -0.16
N PHE A 131 -0.14 9.79 -0.87
CA PHE A 131 0.02 9.14 -2.17
C PHE A 131 1.22 8.22 -2.14
N GLY A 132 1.12 7.12 -2.86
CA GLY A 132 2.17 6.13 -2.88
C GLY A 132 2.27 5.35 -4.17
N VAL A 133 3.25 4.48 -4.17
CA VAL A 133 3.49 3.49 -5.23
C VAL A 133 3.41 2.11 -4.61
N MET A 134 2.45 1.33 -5.09
CA MET A 134 2.33 -0.09 -4.79
C MET A 134 3.12 -0.88 -5.84
N LEU A 135 4.04 -1.70 -5.38
CA LEU A 135 4.82 -2.64 -6.15
C LEU A 135 4.34 -4.04 -5.82
N GLY A 136 3.74 -4.71 -6.78
CA GLY A 136 3.20 -6.05 -6.61
C GLY A 136 3.91 -7.07 -7.49
N ASN A 137 3.96 -8.31 -7.01
CA ASN A 137 4.30 -9.48 -7.82
C ASN A 137 3.16 -10.49 -7.68
N ALA A 138 2.58 -10.88 -8.81
CA ALA A 138 1.51 -11.87 -8.86
C ALA A 138 1.99 -13.10 -9.62
N SER A 139 1.58 -14.28 -9.14
CA SER A 139 1.85 -15.55 -9.82
C SER A 139 0.58 -16.38 -9.92
N ASN A 140 0.42 -17.08 -11.04
CA ASN A 140 -0.71 -17.96 -11.34
C ASN A 140 -0.20 -19.35 -11.69
N THR A 141 -0.81 -20.35 -11.09
CA THR A 141 -0.53 -21.77 -11.36
C THR A 141 -1.84 -22.45 -11.76
N PHE A 142 -1.91 -22.87 -13.01
CA PHE A 142 -3.08 -23.54 -13.57
C PHE A 142 -3.02 -25.04 -13.28
N SER A 143 -4.16 -25.63 -12.91
CA SER A 143 -4.27 -27.07 -12.70
C SER A 143 -4.14 -27.90 -13.99
N THR A 144 -4.33 -27.25 -15.14
CA THR A 144 -4.28 -27.87 -16.47
C THR A 144 -3.52 -26.96 -17.42
N ASN A 145 -2.69 -27.53 -18.27
CA ASN A 145 -2.04 -26.79 -19.33
C ASN A 145 -3.07 -26.43 -20.42
N ILE A 146 -3.29 -25.15 -20.67
CA ILE A 146 -4.21 -24.63 -21.69
C ILE A 146 -3.40 -24.14 -22.88
N ASP A 147 -3.68 -24.69 -24.04
CA ASP A 147 -3.11 -24.20 -25.30
C ASP A 147 -3.77 -22.87 -25.70
N THR A 148 -3.06 -21.77 -25.49
CA THR A 148 -3.56 -20.42 -25.79
C THR A 148 -3.71 -20.13 -27.29
N ALA A 149 -3.18 -20.97 -28.18
CA ALA A 149 -3.44 -20.87 -29.61
C ALA A 149 -4.86 -21.36 -29.96
N LEU A 150 -5.37 -22.33 -29.21
CA LEU A 150 -6.68 -22.94 -29.42
C LEU A 150 -7.78 -22.36 -28.51
N TYR A 151 -7.40 -21.80 -27.36
CA TYR A 151 -8.34 -21.35 -26.32
C TYR A 151 -8.02 -19.94 -25.84
N THR A 152 -9.08 -19.17 -25.59
CA THR A 152 -8.98 -17.90 -24.86
C THR A 152 -9.36 -18.12 -23.40
N ILE A 153 -8.47 -17.75 -22.48
CA ILE A 153 -8.67 -17.88 -21.04
C ILE A 153 -9.47 -16.66 -20.53
N GLN A 154 -10.44 -16.92 -19.68
CA GLN A 154 -11.20 -15.90 -18.97
C GLN A 154 -10.25 -14.89 -18.28
N TYR A 155 -10.58 -13.59 -18.33
CA TYR A 155 -9.79 -12.45 -17.84
C TYR A 155 -8.44 -12.24 -18.53
N ASN A 156 -8.13 -12.98 -19.60
CA ASN A 156 -6.83 -12.93 -20.32
C ASN A 156 -5.61 -13.12 -19.41
N VAL A 157 -5.79 -13.86 -18.31
CA VAL A 157 -4.71 -14.13 -17.37
C VAL A 157 -3.78 -15.22 -17.93
N VAL A 158 -2.49 -15.13 -17.61
CA VAL A 158 -1.48 -16.07 -18.05
C VAL A 158 -0.91 -16.87 -16.88
N HIS A 159 -0.48 -18.10 -17.18
CA HIS A 159 0.30 -18.92 -16.27
C HIS A 159 1.68 -18.29 -16.02
N GLY A 160 2.21 -18.42 -14.79
CA GLY A 160 3.53 -17.89 -14.41
C GLY A 160 3.43 -16.68 -13.50
N ALA A 161 4.52 -15.93 -13.39
CA ALA A 161 4.65 -14.81 -12.47
C ALA A 161 5.11 -13.53 -13.18
N GLY A 162 4.68 -12.40 -12.66
CA GLY A 162 5.14 -11.10 -13.13
C GLY A 162 4.81 -9.96 -12.18
N ASP A 163 5.52 -8.87 -12.39
CA ASP A 163 5.39 -7.66 -11.57
C ASP A 163 4.30 -6.74 -12.10
N PHE A 164 3.70 -5.99 -11.19
CA PHE A 164 2.80 -4.88 -11.52
C PHE A 164 3.07 -3.69 -10.60
N LYS A 165 2.64 -2.52 -11.05
CA LYS A 165 2.76 -1.26 -10.30
C LYS A 165 1.42 -0.54 -10.29
N ARG A 166 1.11 0.16 -9.18
CA ARG A 166 -0.05 1.02 -9.06
C ARG A 166 0.35 2.31 -8.35
N LEU A 167 -0.14 3.42 -8.81
CA LEU A 167 -0.19 4.61 -7.97
C LEU A 167 -1.40 4.45 -7.05
N THR A 168 -1.26 4.85 -5.79
CA THR A 168 -2.30 4.72 -4.78
C THR A 168 -2.56 6.06 -4.12
N PHE A 169 -3.80 6.26 -3.73
CA PHE A 169 -4.18 7.21 -2.71
C PHE A 169 -4.42 6.44 -1.41
N ASP A 170 -3.83 6.91 -0.31
CA ASP A 170 -3.86 6.22 0.97
C ASP A 170 -4.65 7.06 1.97
N ILE A 171 -5.57 6.42 2.70
CA ILE A 171 -6.36 7.03 3.77
C ILE A 171 -6.14 6.22 5.05
N THR A 172 -5.90 6.91 6.14
CA THR A 172 -5.67 6.28 7.46
C THR A 172 -6.45 7.03 8.53
N GLY A 173 -7.07 6.28 9.42
CA GLY A 173 -7.61 6.77 10.69
C GLY A 173 -7.09 5.92 11.84
N GLY A 174 -6.65 6.55 12.92
CA GLY A 174 -6.05 5.80 14.02
C GLY A 174 -6.10 6.49 15.37
N VAL A 175 -5.85 5.71 16.41
CA VAL A 175 -5.74 6.14 17.78
C VAL A 175 -4.36 5.80 18.33
N GLU A 176 -3.82 6.68 19.15
CA GLU A 176 -2.55 6.51 19.87
C GLU A 176 -2.78 6.67 21.38
N PHE A 177 -2.07 5.84 22.15
CA PHE A 177 -2.04 5.90 23.60
C PHE A 177 -0.60 6.07 24.07
N PRO A 178 -0.29 7.09 24.90
CA PRO A 178 1.04 7.23 25.48
C PRO A 178 1.28 6.11 26.52
N ILE A 179 2.44 5.45 26.43
CA ILE A 179 2.95 4.53 27.46
C ILE A 179 3.95 5.26 28.35
N SER A 180 4.75 6.12 27.72
CA SER A 180 5.72 6.98 28.40
C SER A 180 5.87 8.30 27.61
N TYR A 181 6.74 9.21 28.07
CA TYR A 181 7.00 10.47 27.39
C TYR A 181 7.42 10.30 25.91
N GLU A 182 8.06 9.20 25.57
CA GLU A 182 8.62 8.98 24.24
C GLU A 182 7.93 7.83 23.49
N ILE A 183 7.19 6.94 24.18
CA ILE A 183 6.67 5.69 23.61
C ILE A 183 5.15 5.73 23.57
N TYR A 184 4.61 5.47 22.38
CA TYR A 184 3.18 5.40 22.11
C TYR A 184 2.83 4.06 21.48
N ILE A 185 1.75 3.43 21.93
CA ILE A 185 1.12 2.32 21.23
C ILE A 185 0.02 2.90 20.34
N TYR A 186 -0.14 2.40 19.13
CA TYR A 186 -1.20 2.85 18.26
C TYR A 186 -1.91 1.70 17.55
N SER A 187 -3.16 1.97 17.19
CA SER A 187 -3.93 1.14 16.28
C SER A 187 -4.53 2.02 15.19
N GLU A 188 -4.48 1.56 13.96
CA GLU A 188 -5.03 2.30 12.83
C GLU A 188 -5.66 1.39 11.78
N MET A 189 -6.63 1.93 11.07
CA MET A 189 -7.16 1.36 9.84
C MET A 189 -6.59 2.14 8.66
N ARG A 190 -6.07 1.43 7.68
CA ARG A 190 -5.43 2.00 6.49
C ARG A 190 -6.03 1.41 5.22
N MET A 191 -6.38 2.27 4.27
CA MET A 191 -6.93 1.89 2.98
C MET A 191 -5.97 2.33 1.87
N TYR A 192 -5.78 1.47 0.88
CA TYR A 192 -4.98 1.74 -0.31
C TYR A 192 -5.89 1.66 -1.52
N ILE A 193 -6.10 2.80 -2.16
CA ILE A 193 -6.99 2.97 -3.30
C ILE A 193 -6.14 3.15 -4.56
N PRO A 194 -6.08 2.17 -5.46
CA PRO A 194 -5.37 2.34 -6.72
C PRO A 194 -5.97 3.45 -7.57
N THR A 195 -5.13 4.32 -8.08
CA THR A 195 -5.51 5.45 -8.96
C THR A 195 -5.11 5.22 -10.41
N THR A 196 -4.44 4.10 -10.70
CA THR A 196 -3.99 3.73 -12.05
C THR A 196 -4.36 2.28 -12.36
N ASP A 197 -4.73 2.03 -13.62
CA ASP A 197 -5.15 0.72 -14.14
C ASP A 197 -4.15 0.16 -15.15
N TYR A 198 -2.84 0.29 -14.89
CA TYR A 198 -1.83 -0.29 -15.77
C TYR A 198 -2.04 -1.80 -15.91
N PRO A 199 -2.31 -2.31 -17.13
CA PRO A 199 -2.68 -3.70 -17.31
C PRO A 199 -1.54 -4.64 -16.96
N SER A 200 -1.87 -5.72 -16.26
CA SER A 200 -0.98 -6.84 -16.00
C SER A 200 -1.66 -8.13 -16.42
N LYS A 201 -0.97 -8.97 -17.16
CA LYS A 201 -1.45 -10.28 -17.58
C LYS A 201 -1.52 -11.30 -16.43
N TYR A 202 -1.02 -10.95 -15.25
CA TYR A 202 -0.98 -11.81 -14.07
C TYR A 202 -2.07 -11.46 -13.06
N LEU A 203 -2.86 -10.40 -13.29
CA LEU A 203 -3.98 -10.00 -12.46
C LEU A 203 -5.29 -10.40 -13.14
N LEU A 204 -6.21 -10.99 -12.37
CA LEU A 204 -7.56 -11.32 -12.84
C LEU A 204 -8.40 -10.06 -13.07
N ASN A 205 -8.22 -9.08 -12.21
CA ASN A 205 -8.81 -7.77 -12.34
C ASN A 205 -7.72 -6.69 -12.33
N ASN A 206 -7.79 -5.78 -13.30
CA ASN A 206 -6.86 -4.66 -13.41
C ASN A 206 -7.51 -3.32 -13.07
N SER A 207 -8.85 -3.23 -13.06
CA SER A 207 -9.57 -1.99 -12.82
C SER A 207 -9.59 -1.66 -11.32
N HIS A 208 -8.92 -0.57 -10.94
CA HIS A 208 -8.79 -0.10 -9.55
C HIS A 208 -8.38 -1.21 -8.55
N ALA A 209 -7.61 -2.18 -9.02
CA ALA A 209 -7.23 -3.36 -8.25
C ALA A 209 -5.69 -3.45 -8.05
N PRO A 210 -5.24 -4.00 -6.90
CA PRO A 210 -6.04 -4.48 -5.77
C PRO A 210 -6.52 -3.35 -4.84
N PHE A 211 -7.78 -3.37 -4.42
CA PHE A 211 -8.31 -2.49 -3.37
C PHE A 211 -8.09 -3.14 -2.00
N LEU A 212 -7.31 -2.49 -1.17
CA LEU A 212 -6.79 -3.06 0.06
C LEU A 212 -7.23 -2.24 1.27
N CYS A 213 -7.60 -2.94 2.34
CA CYS A 213 -7.78 -2.35 3.66
C CYS A 213 -7.05 -3.18 4.71
N GLY A 214 -6.36 -2.51 5.62
CA GLY A 214 -5.60 -3.14 6.69
C GLY A 214 -5.91 -2.56 8.05
N ILE A 215 -5.76 -3.40 9.07
CA ILE A 215 -5.71 -2.99 10.48
C ILE A 215 -4.27 -3.16 10.92
N ASN A 216 -3.72 -2.13 11.55
CA ASN A 216 -2.34 -2.07 12.01
C ASN A 216 -2.32 -1.87 13.53
N LEU A 217 -1.37 -2.53 14.18
CA LEU A 217 -1.06 -2.34 15.59
C LEU A 217 0.44 -2.14 15.74
N GLY A 218 0.86 -1.04 16.36
CA GLY A 218 2.26 -0.68 16.37
C GLY A 218 2.70 0.16 17.55
N LEU A 219 3.99 0.46 17.53
CA LEU A 219 4.68 1.32 18.47
C LEU A 219 5.30 2.50 17.72
N ARG A 220 5.20 3.68 18.31
CA ARG A 220 5.89 4.89 17.86
C ARG A 220 6.82 5.38 18.96
N ILE A 221 8.04 5.71 18.59
CA ILE A 221 9.06 6.32 19.46
C ILE A 221 9.25 7.76 19.00
N LEU A 222 9.08 8.69 19.91
CA LEU A 222 9.34 10.10 19.71
C LEU A 222 10.79 10.38 20.09
N PHE A 223 11.54 10.99 19.19
CA PHE A 223 12.91 11.48 19.45
C PHE A 223 12.81 12.97 19.71
N ASP A 224 12.58 13.34 20.98
CA ASP A 224 12.65 14.71 21.45
C ASP A 224 14.05 14.99 21.94
N THR A 225 14.74 15.93 21.30
CA THR A 225 16.12 16.25 21.59
C THR A 225 16.26 17.42 22.58
N ASP A 226 15.16 17.90 23.12
CA ASP A 226 15.22 18.93 24.15
C ASP A 226 15.29 18.27 25.54
N PRO A 227 16.36 18.53 26.31
CA PRO A 227 16.44 18.16 27.72
C PRO A 227 15.49 19.00 28.58
#